data_ab8c0f41d1fa75c3ee09d65c36a9f9af
#
_entry.id   ab8c0f41d1fa75c3ee09d65c36a9f9af
#
_cell.length_a   1.000
_cell.length_b   1.000
_cell.length_c   1.000
_cell.angle_alpha   90.00
_cell.angle_beta   90.00
_cell.angle_gamma   90.00
#
_symmetry.space_group_name_H-M   'P 1'
#
loop_
_entity.id
_entity.type
_entity.pdbx_description
1 polymer ?
#
loop_
_entity_poly.entity_id
_entity_poly.type
_entity_poly.pdbx_seq_one_letter_code
_entity_poly.pdbx_strand_id
1 'polypeptide(L)'
;PDFDINKARLFTTVPRICVRYECIPMRFIKHVYKIHTYRQEGRLFEGKTPASAFLNSSYDGSFIAGLMELRYIQSLPVERIINYFEGYGFTLKKPTAHKLIEKASSLFENLYKCIRQTALSDPYKAADETYYKILVPEKNSKGKGVRKGYLWVVVGINTGMIYLLYDDDSRSERVILNELGSCKGIIKVTATHLTGNSKAMLIPISHASRACNI
;
A
#
# COMPACT_ATOMS: atom_id res chain seq x y z
N PRO A 1 29.99 44.87 -26.62
CA PRO A 1 30.46 44.40 -27.93
C PRO A 1 29.50 43.28 -28.36
N ASP A 2 28.89 43.52 -29.53
CA ASP A 2 27.90 42.60 -30.07
C ASP A 2 28.62 41.36 -30.61
N PHE A 3 28.41 40.23 -29.96
CA PHE A 3 28.95 38.95 -30.37
C PHE A 3 28.17 38.41 -31.58
N ASP A 4 28.83 38.26 -32.74
CA ASP A 4 28.24 37.64 -33.92
C ASP A 4 28.80 36.23 -34.10
N ILE A 5 28.00 35.21 -33.87
CA ILE A 5 28.38 33.80 -33.95
C ILE A 5 28.82 33.40 -35.37
N ASN A 6 28.35 34.09 -36.43
CA ASN A 6 28.73 33.78 -37.82
C ASN A 6 30.17 34.23 -38.16
N LYS A 7 30.72 35.18 -37.38
CA LYS A 7 32.08 35.68 -37.51
C LYS A 7 33.05 35.09 -36.48
N ALA A 8 32.49 34.35 -35.49
CA ALA A 8 33.27 33.77 -34.42
C ALA A 8 33.85 32.40 -34.81
N ARG A 9 35.08 32.12 -34.38
CA ARG A 9 35.66 30.77 -34.47
C ARG A 9 35.67 30.13 -33.09
N LEU A 10 35.35 28.81 -33.04
CA LEU A 10 35.40 28.05 -31.81
C LEU A 10 36.85 28.04 -31.28
N PHE A 11 37.05 28.58 -30.06
CA PHE A 11 38.35 28.70 -29.43
C PHE A 11 38.79 27.40 -28.74
N THR A 12 37.84 26.67 -28.15
CA THR A 12 38.13 25.40 -27.46
C THR A 12 37.34 24.25 -28.08
N THR A 13 38.01 23.10 -28.27
CA THR A 13 37.36 21.87 -28.76
C THR A 13 36.56 21.17 -27.66
N VAL A 14 36.82 21.46 -26.37
CA VAL A 14 36.13 20.91 -25.24
C VAL A 14 35.19 21.96 -24.66
N PRO A 15 33.87 21.77 -24.75
CA PRO A 15 32.89 22.71 -24.20
C PRO A 15 32.91 22.69 -22.68
N ARG A 16 32.69 23.85 -22.06
CA ARG A 16 32.42 23.93 -20.63
C ARG A 16 31.02 23.35 -20.36
N ILE A 17 30.99 22.29 -19.55
CA ILE A 17 29.71 21.68 -19.12
C ILE A 17 29.19 22.44 -17.91
N CYS A 18 27.97 22.92 -17.98
CA CYS A 18 27.23 23.49 -16.85
C CYS A 18 26.00 22.61 -16.58
N VAL A 19 25.91 22.04 -15.38
CA VAL A 19 24.79 21.22 -14.94
C VAL A 19 23.92 22.03 -14.00
N ARG A 20 22.62 21.98 -14.21
CA ARG A 20 21.61 22.55 -13.30
C ARG A 20 20.55 21.50 -13.05
N TYR A 21 20.08 21.44 -11.82
CA TYR A 21 18.98 20.55 -11.42
C TYR A 21 17.71 21.39 -11.26
N GLU A 22 16.63 20.96 -11.89
CA GLU A 22 15.30 21.56 -11.78
C GLU A 22 14.38 20.57 -11.08
N CYS A 23 13.57 21.05 -10.13
CA CYS A 23 12.51 20.28 -9.51
C CYS A 23 11.17 20.79 -10.02
N ILE A 24 10.40 19.92 -10.67
CA ILE A 24 9.03 20.23 -11.10
C ILE A 24 8.09 19.78 -9.98
N PRO A 25 7.49 20.72 -9.24
CA PRO A 25 6.59 20.38 -8.15
C PRO A 25 5.32 19.69 -8.65
N MET A 26 4.60 19.01 -7.74
CA MET A 26 3.31 18.40 -8.04
C MET A 26 2.33 19.43 -8.60
N ARG A 27 1.57 19.05 -9.64
CA ARG A 27 0.50 19.86 -10.21
C ARG A 27 -0.73 19.01 -10.46
N PHE A 28 -1.89 19.62 -10.30
CA PHE A 28 -3.17 19.00 -10.61
C PHE A 28 -3.69 19.53 -11.93
N ILE A 29 -4.16 18.62 -12.80
CA ILE A 29 -4.71 18.96 -14.12
C ILE A 29 -6.17 18.52 -14.12
N LYS A 30 -7.07 19.47 -14.40
CA LYS A 30 -8.49 19.18 -14.61
C LYS A 30 -8.76 18.96 -16.09
N HIS A 31 -9.03 17.72 -16.48
CA HIS A 31 -9.51 17.40 -17.83
C HIS A 31 -11.03 17.53 -17.88
N VAL A 32 -11.55 18.25 -18.87
CA VAL A 32 -12.99 18.41 -19.10
C VAL A 32 -13.33 17.81 -20.46
N TYR A 33 -14.06 16.71 -20.44
CA TYR A 33 -14.51 16.03 -21.64
C TYR A 33 -15.95 16.45 -21.94
N LYS A 34 -16.20 17.00 -23.14
CA LYS A 34 -17.53 17.32 -23.65
C LYS A 34 -17.99 16.17 -24.53
N ILE A 35 -18.99 15.44 -24.09
CA ILE A 35 -19.52 14.27 -24.80
C ILE A 35 -20.84 14.64 -25.40
N HIS A 36 -20.95 14.49 -26.73
CA HIS A 36 -22.16 14.78 -27.46
C HIS A 36 -22.90 13.50 -27.81
N THR A 37 -24.23 13.55 -27.68
CA THR A 37 -25.13 12.49 -28.14
C THR A 37 -25.74 12.90 -29.47
N TYR A 38 -25.65 12.01 -30.44
CA TYR A 38 -26.19 12.21 -31.78
C TYR A 38 -27.37 11.27 -32.00
N ARG A 39 -28.34 11.71 -32.82
CA ARG A 39 -29.44 10.86 -33.27
C ARG A 39 -29.36 10.69 -34.79
N GLN A 40 -29.34 9.44 -35.24
CA GLN A 40 -29.39 9.07 -36.63
C GLN A 40 -30.38 7.90 -36.79
N GLU A 41 -31.34 8.02 -37.71
CA GLU A 41 -32.34 6.98 -37.99
C GLU A 41 -33.06 6.43 -36.74
N GLY A 42 -33.41 7.31 -35.81
CA GLY A 42 -34.04 6.94 -34.55
C GLY A 42 -33.13 6.30 -33.45
N ARG A 43 -31.86 6.05 -33.78
CA ARG A 43 -30.87 5.52 -32.85
C ARG A 43 -30.05 6.64 -32.25
N LEU A 44 -29.67 6.46 -30.96
CA LEU A 44 -28.78 7.37 -30.25
C LEU A 44 -27.35 6.84 -30.29
N PHE A 45 -26.42 7.74 -30.58
CA PHE A 45 -24.97 7.48 -30.56
C PHE A 45 -24.31 8.46 -29.61
N GLU A 46 -23.63 7.96 -28.59
CA GLU A 46 -22.91 8.76 -27.62
C GLU A 46 -21.42 8.45 -27.67
N GLY A 47 -20.61 9.50 -27.55
CA GLY A 47 -19.16 9.37 -27.47
C GLY A 47 -18.76 8.59 -26.19
N LYS A 48 -17.71 7.77 -26.27
CA LYS A 48 -17.20 7.06 -25.10
C LYS A 48 -16.39 8.00 -24.21
N THR A 49 -16.63 7.92 -22.89
CA THR A 49 -15.76 8.55 -21.90
C THR A 49 -14.44 7.79 -21.79
N PRO A 50 -13.30 8.48 -21.54
CA PRO A 50 -12.08 7.79 -21.19
C PRO A 50 -12.28 6.89 -19.96
N ALA A 51 -11.60 5.74 -19.95
CA ALA A 51 -11.65 4.82 -18.81
C ALA A 51 -11.05 5.48 -17.57
N SER A 52 -11.76 5.39 -16.44
CA SER A 52 -11.27 5.82 -15.13
C SER A 52 -10.78 4.61 -14.32
N ALA A 53 -9.94 4.84 -13.33
CA ALA A 53 -9.43 3.77 -12.45
C ALA A 53 -10.55 3.05 -11.68
N PHE A 54 -11.63 3.78 -11.37
CA PHE A 54 -12.82 3.23 -10.73
C PHE A 54 -14.08 3.66 -11.47
N LEU A 55 -15.08 2.80 -11.51
CA LEU A 55 -16.37 3.13 -12.10
C LEU A 55 -16.96 4.39 -11.45
N ASN A 56 -17.40 5.34 -12.26
CA ASN A 56 -17.95 6.63 -11.85
C ASN A 56 -17.01 7.48 -10.97
N SER A 57 -15.69 7.34 -11.14
CA SER A 57 -14.71 8.18 -10.47
C SER A 57 -14.30 9.35 -11.35
N SER A 58 -14.21 10.54 -10.75
CA SER A 58 -13.59 11.72 -11.36
C SER A 58 -12.07 11.78 -11.15
N TYR A 59 -11.52 10.80 -10.47
CA TYR A 59 -10.09 10.73 -10.16
C TYR A 59 -9.40 9.73 -11.07
N ASP A 60 -8.38 10.19 -11.77
CA ASP A 60 -7.53 9.39 -12.65
C ASP A 60 -6.63 8.44 -11.85
N GLY A 61 -6.13 7.40 -12.53
CA GLY A 61 -5.18 6.45 -11.94
C GLY A 61 -3.91 7.11 -11.42
N SER A 62 -3.40 8.14 -12.10
CA SER A 62 -2.22 8.90 -11.66
C SER A 62 -2.47 9.66 -10.35
N PHE A 63 -3.68 10.23 -10.17
CA PHE A 63 -4.07 10.87 -8.91
C PHE A 63 -4.10 9.86 -7.75
N ILE A 64 -4.70 8.69 -8.01
CA ILE A 64 -4.82 7.63 -7.01
C ILE A 64 -3.44 7.09 -6.66
N ALA A 65 -2.56 6.87 -7.65
CA ALA A 65 -1.18 6.43 -7.42
C ALA A 65 -0.41 7.43 -6.54
N GLY A 66 -0.50 8.72 -6.84
CA GLY A 66 0.13 9.77 -6.02
C GLY A 66 -0.41 9.82 -4.59
N LEU A 67 -1.73 9.62 -4.41
CA LEU A 67 -2.33 9.54 -3.08
C LEU A 67 -1.80 8.32 -2.28
N MET A 68 -1.69 7.17 -2.92
CA MET A 68 -1.18 5.94 -2.32
C MET A 68 0.31 6.04 -2.01
N GLU A 69 1.10 6.65 -2.89
CA GLU A 69 2.52 6.93 -2.67
C GLU A 69 2.74 7.78 -1.42
N LEU A 70 2.06 8.92 -1.32
CA LEU A 70 2.16 9.80 -0.16
C LEU A 70 1.72 9.08 1.13
N ARG A 71 0.69 8.25 1.05
CA ARG A 71 0.16 7.55 2.22
C ARG A 71 1.07 6.42 2.70
N TYR A 72 1.61 5.59 1.80
CA TYR A 72 2.28 4.34 2.15
C TYR A 72 3.80 4.39 1.96
N ILE A 73 4.31 5.08 0.94
CA ILE A 73 5.76 5.22 0.74
C ILE A 73 6.30 6.34 1.62
N GLN A 74 5.61 7.49 1.62
CA GLN A 74 6.03 8.65 2.43
C GLN A 74 5.45 8.62 3.86
N SER A 75 4.60 7.64 4.18
CA SER A 75 4.00 7.44 5.51
C SER A 75 3.24 8.67 6.04
N LEU A 76 2.68 9.51 5.15
CA LEU A 76 1.96 10.71 5.56
C LEU A 76 0.56 10.38 6.07
N PRO A 77 0.11 10.96 7.19
CA PRO A 77 -1.29 10.94 7.60
C PRO A 77 -2.19 11.62 6.55
N VAL A 78 -3.44 11.16 6.43
CA VAL A 78 -4.38 11.67 5.41
C VAL A 78 -4.58 13.18 5.52
N GLU A 79 -4.62 13.74 6.74
CA GLU A 79 -4.74 15.17 6.97
C GLU A 79 -3.55 15.95 6.38
N ARG A 80 -2.33 15.43 6.52
CA ARG A 80 -1.15 16.06 5.94
C ARG A 80 -1.14 15.99 4.42
N ILE A 81 -1.65 14.90 3.85
CA ILE A 81 -1.80 14.76 2.39
C ILE A 81 -2.80 15.81 1.87
N ILE A 82 -3.93 15.99 2.56
CA ILE A 82 -4.93 17.00 2.18
C ILE A 82 -4.31 18.40 2.21
N ASN A 83 -3.65 18.76 3.29
CA ASN A 83 -2.98 20.06 3.42
C ASN A 83 -1.87 20.25 2.36
N TYR A 84 -1.16 19.17 2.02
CA TYR A 84 -0.16 19.19 0.95
C TYR A 84 -0.82 19.47 -0.41
N PHE A 85 -1.94 18.81 -0.71
CA PHE A 85 -2.69 19.06 -1.95
C PHE A 85 -3.25 20.49 -2.02
N GLU A 86 -3.76 21.02 -0.90
CA GLU A 86 -4.24 22.41 -0.80
C GLU A 86 -3.12 23.41 -1.09
N GLY A 87 -1.90 23.13 -0.63
CA GLY A 87 -0.73 23.94 -0.96
C GLY A 87 -0.40 24.01 -2.45
N TYR A 88 -0.87 23.03 -3.24
CA TYR A 88 -0.80 23.00 -4.71
C TYR A 88 -2.13 23.37 -5.40
N GLY A 89 -3.07 23.99 -4.67
CA GLY A 89 -4.33 24.47 -5.22
C GLY A 89 -5.40 23.41 -5.44
N PHE A 90 -5.26 22.21 -4.86
CA PHE A 90 -6.24 21.14 -5.01
C PHE A 90 -6.92 20.79 -3.70
N THR A 91 -8.23 21.01 -3.61
CA THR A 91 -9.03 20.70 -2.43
C THR A 91 -9.58 19.27 -2.49
N LEU A 92 -9.18 18.41 -1.55
CA LEU A 92 -9.67 17.06 -1.38
C LEU A 92 -10.38 16.90 -0.02
N LYS A 93 -11.64 16.45 -0.04
CA LYS A 93 -12.39 16.20 1.19
C LYS A 93 -11.86 14.93 1.89
N LYS A 94 -11.69 14.97 3.20
CA LYS A 94 -11.18 13.85 4.02
C LYS A 94 -11.95 12.53 3.79
N PRO A 95 -13.30 12.49 3.80
CA PRO A 95 -14.03 11.25 3.51
C PRO A 95 -13.74 10.70 2.10
N THR A 96 -13.55 11.59 1.11
CA THR A 96 -13.20 11.19 -0.25
C THR A 96 -11.81 10.57 -0.31
N ALA A 97 -10.83 11.17 0.38
CA ALA A 97 -9.48 10.62 0.47
C ALA A 97 -9.49 9.20 1.06
N HIS A 98 -10.17 8.99 2.19
CA HIS A 98 -10.29 7.66 2.80
C HIS A 98 -10.95 6.64 1.86
N LYS A 99 -12.05 7.02 1.19
CA LYS A 99 -12.75 6.17 0.22
C LYS A 99 -11.89 5.79 -0.99
N LEU A 100 -11.07 6.72 -1.48
CA LEU A 100 -10.14 6.45 -2.58
C LEU A 100 -9.04 5.47 -2.15
N ILE A 101 -8.48 5.66 -0.96
CA ILE A 101 -7.47 4.75 -0.39
C ILE A 101 -8.05 3.35 -0.20
N GLU A 102 -9.25 3.23 0.36
CA GLU A 102 -9.94 1.95 0.55
C GLU A 102 -10.16 1.22 -0.78
N LYS A 103 -10.72 1.91 -1.78
CA LYS A 103 -10.92 1.36 -3.12
C LYS A 103 -9.60 0.98 -3.80
N ALA A 104 -8.56 1.80 -3.66
CA ALA A 104 -7.26 1.51 -4.22
C ALA A 104 -6.63 0.28 -3.56
N SER A 105 -6.76 0.15 -2.24
CA SER A 105 -6.26 -1.02 -1.50
C SER A 105 -6.90 -2.32 -1.98
N SER A 106 -8.19 -2.30 -2.34
CA SER A 106 -8.87 -3.50 -2.86
C SER A 106 -8.31 -4.00 -4.21
N LEU A 107 -7.68 -3.12 -5.01
CA LEU A 107 -7.03 -3.54 -6.26
C LEU A 107 -5.81 -4.43 -6.02
N PHE A 108 -5.20 -4.35 -4.85
CA PHE A 108 -4.04 -5.14 -4.48
C PHE A 108 -4.36 -6.52 -3.88
N GLU A 109 -5.64 -6.88 -3.75
CA GLU A 109 -6.06 -8.15 -3.14
C GLU A 109 -5.42 -9.36 -3.83
N ASN A 110 -5.41 -9.39 -5.16
CA ASN A 110 -4.79 -10.49 -5.91
C ASN A 110 -3.27 -10.55 -5.73
N LEU A 111 -2.62 -9.39 -5.68
CA LEU A 111 -1.19 -9.29 -5.39
C LEU A 111 -0.89 -9.79 -3.98
N TYR A 112 -1.69 -9.40 -3.00
CA TYR A 112 -1.57 -9.90 -1.62
C TYR A 112 -1.71 -11.43 -1.57
N LYS A 113 -2.71 -12.00 -2.26
CA LYS A 113 -2.90 -13.45 -2.36
C LYS A 113 -1.68 -14.16 -2.96
N CYS A 114 -1.09 -13.60 -4.03
CA CYS A 114 0.13 -14.13 -4.63
C CYS A 114 1.32 -14.09 -3.67
N ILE A 115 1.56 -12.95 -3.01
CA ILE A 115 2.64 -12.80 -2.02
C ILE A 115 2.45 -13.80 -0.88
N ARG A 116 1.23 -13.89 -0.34
CA ARG A 116 0.88 -14.86 0.72
C ARG A 116 1.16 -16.29 0.29
N GLN A 117 0.69 -16.70 -0.88
CA GLN A 117 0.90 -18.06 -1.40
C GLN A 117 2.39 -18.36 -1.60
N THR A 118 3.16 -17.42 -2.13
CA THR A 118 4.60 -17.57 -2.33
C THR A 118 5.33 -17.71 -0.99
N ALA A 119 5.00 -16.89 0.00
CA ALA A 119 5.58 -17.02 1.34
C ALA A 119 5.20 -18.34 2.03
N LEU A 120 3.94 -18.78 1.87
CA LEU A 120 3.46 -20.05 2.43
C LEU A 120 4.05 -21.29 1.74
N SER A 121 4.45 -21.21 0.48
CA SER A 121 5.11 -22.29 -0.25
C SER A 121 6.58 -22.45 0.10
N ASP A 122 7.19 -21.45 0.74
CA ASP A 122 8.59 -21.51 1.18
C ASP A 122 8.80 -22.64 2.19
N PRO A 123 9.82 -23.51 2.05
CA PRO A 123 10.10 -24.56 3.04
C PRO A 123 10.56 -24.01 4.39
N TYR A 124 11.12 -22.81 4.43
CA TYR A 124 11.57 -22.16 5.66
C TYR A 124 10.82 -20.86 5.89
N LYS A 125 10.10 -20.76 6.99
CA LYS A 125 9.31 -19.59 7.34
C LYS A 125 9.69 -19.03 8.69
N ALA A 126 9.51 -17.73 8.87
CA ALA A 126 9.52 -17.10 10.17
C ALA A 126 8.19 -16.37 10.39
N ALA A 127 7.70 -16.41 11.62
CA ALA A 127 6.53 -15.65 12.01
C ALA A 127 6.76 -14.97 13.36
N ASP A 128 6.28 -13.74 13.45
CA ASP A 128 6.35 -12.95 14.67
C ASP A 128 5.07 -12.14 14.85
N GLU A 129 4.71 -11.88 16.11
CA GLU A 129 3.55 -11.06 16.44
C GLU A 129 3.97 -9.65 16.82
N THR A 130 3.22 -8.66 16.36
CA THR A 130 3.33 -7.28 16.84
C THR A 130 1.98 -6.76 17.28
N TYR A 131 1.96 -5.92 18.32
CA TYR A 131 0.72 -5.27 18.74
C TYR A 131 0.63 -3.86 18.20
N TYR A 132 -0.59 -3.40 17.97
CA TYR A 132 -0.88 -2.02 17.65
C TYR A 132 -2.14 -1.53 18.37
N LYS A 133 -2.31 -0.21 18.43
CA LYS A 133 -3.44 0.42 19.10
C LYS A 133 -4.52 0.72 18.08
N ILE A 134 -5.72 0.17 18.32
CA ILE A 134 -6.91 0.47 17.53
C ILE A 134 -7.73 1.51 18.26
N LEU A 135 -8.06 2.60 17.56
CA LEU A 135 -9.00 3.59 18.07
C LEU A 135 -10.42 3.06 17.88
N VAL A 136 -11.17 2.96 18.97
CA VAL A 136 -12.55 2.51 18.96
C VAL A 136 -13.47 3.62 19.47
N PRO A 137 -14.72 3.73 18.94
CA PRO A 137 -15.67 4.73 19.41
C PRO A 137 -16.07 4.53 20.87
N GLU A 138 -16.12 3.28 21.31
CA GLU A 138 -16.49 2.91 22.66
C GLU A 138 -15.32 3.11 23.62
N LYS A 139 -15.57 3.82 24.72
CA LYS A 139 -14.56 4.00 25.78
C LYS A 139 -14.56 2.76 26.67
N ASN A 140 -13.38 2.22 26.95
CA ASN A 140 -13.24 1.16 27.94
C ASN A 140 -13.51 1.66 29.37
N SER A 141 -13.53 0.75 30.36
CA SER A 141 -13.76 1.08 31.79
C SER A 141 -12.79 2.13 32.36
N LYS A 142 -11.68 2.40 31.67
CA LYS A 142 -10.69 3.44 32.03
C LYS A 142 -10.88 4.75 31.22
N GLY A 143 -12.01 4.92 30.53
CA GLY A 143 -12.32 6.11 29.73
C GLY A 143 -11.53 6.26 28.43
N LYS A 144 -10.78 5.24 28.01
CA LYS A 144 -9.93 5.26 26.80
C LYS A 144 -10.63 4.53 25.66
N GLY A 145 -10.87 5.23 24.55
CA GLY A 145 -11.35 4.64 23.29
C GLY A 145 -10.22 3.96 22.50
N VAL A 146 -9.47 3.08 23.16
CA VAL A 146 -8.33 2.35 22.56
C VAL A 146 -8.38 0.91 23.00
N ARG A 147 -8.30 -0.03 22.05
CA ARG A 147 -8.02 -1.43 22.30
C ARG A 147 -6.69 -1.86 21.68
N LYS A 148 -6.13 -2.96 22.16
CA LYS A 148 -4.95 -3.59 21.55
C LYS A 148 -5.41 -4.52 20.43
N GLY A 149 -4.82 -4.41 19.25
CA GLY A 149 -4.92 -5.37 18.17
C GLY A 149 -3.57 -6.04 17.93
N TYR A 150 -3.59 -7.19 17.31
CA TYR A 150 -2.40 -7.96 16.97
C TYR A 150 -2.32 -8.21 15.48
N LEU A 151 -1.11 -8.19 14.98
CA LEU A 151 -0.78 -8.43 13.59
C LEU A 151 0.34 -9.47 13.55
N TRP A 152 0.14 -10.51 12.78
CA TRP A 152 1.18 -11.48 12.52
C TRP A 152 1.94 -11.13 11.26
N VAL A 153 3.26 -11.14 11.34
CA VAL A 153 4.16 -10.99 10.20
C VAL A 153 4.68 -12.36 9.83
N VAL A 154 4.50 -12.79 8.60
CA VAL A 154 5.02 -14.07 8.11
C VAL A 154 6.00 -13.80 6.97
N VAL A 155 7.16 -14.40 7.06
CA VAL A 155 8.26 -14.24 6.11
C VAL A 155 8.65 -15.59 5.53
N GLY A 156 8.65 -15.72 4.21
CA GLY A 156 9.31 -16.82 3.50
C GLY A 156 10.80 -16.51 3.42
N ILE A 157 11.63 -17.32 4.08
CA ILE A 157 13.08 -17.02 4.24
C ILE A 157 13.82 -17.08 2.90
N ASN A 158 13.55 -18.06 2.06
CA ASN A 158 14.22 -18.21 0.77
C ASN A 158 13.66 -17.27 -0.29
N THR A 159 12.34 -17.05 -0.27
CA THR A 159 11.65 -16.19 -1.24
C THR A 159 11.77 -14.72 -0.92
N GLY A 160 12.07 -14.36 0.32
CA GLY A 160 12.06 -12.99 0.82
C GLY A 160 10.67 -12.35 0.84
N MET A 161 9.60 -13.13 0.60
CA MET A 161 8.23 -12.63 0.60
C MET A 161 7.71 -12.45 2.01
N ILE A 162 7.13 -11.27 2.25
CA ILE A 162 6.58 -10.89 3.56
C ILE A 162 5.11 -10.59 3.38
N TYR A 163 4.26 -11.16 4.22
CA TYR A 163 2.87 -10.75 4.32
C TYR A 163 2.43 -10.56 5.77
N LEU A 164 1.40 -9.77 5.93
CA LEU A 164 0.80 -9.44 7.21
C LEU A 164 -0.55 -10.13 7.33
N LEU A 165 -0.75 -10.88 8.42
CA LEU A 165 -2.02 -11.52 8.73
C LEU A 165 -2.68 -10.77 9.88
N TYR A 166 -3.88 -10.27 9.64
CA TYR A 166 -4.75 -9.67 10.62
C TYR A 166 -5.93 -10.60 10.89
N ASP A 167 -6.12 -10.98 12.14
CA ASP A 167 -7.26 -11.78 12.58
C ASP A 167 -7.85 -11.14 13.84
N ASP A 168 -8.86 -10.34 13.62
CA ASP A 168 -9.79 -9.68 14.56
C ASP A 168 -9.35 -9.63 16.03
N ASP A 169 -8.13 -9.13 16.27
CA ASP A 169 -7.49 -8.89 17.56
C ASP A 169 -7.01 -10.12 18.34
N SER A 170 -7.05 -11.29 17.75
CA SER A 170 -6.59 -12.48 18.45
C SER A 170 -5.04 -12.54 18.49
N ARG A 171 -4.50 -12.56 19.71
CA ARG A 171 -3.10 -12.90 20.01
C ARG A 171 -2.86 -14.42 20.01
N SER A 172 -3.91 -15.17 19.73
CA SER A 172 -3.88 -16.61 19.87
C SER A 172 -2.90 -17.25 18.88
N GLU A 173 -2.02 -18.09 19.36
CA GLU A 173 -1.20 -19.01 18.57
C GLU A 173 -2.05 -19.80 17.55
N ARG A 174 -3.31 -20.02 17.87
CA ARG A 174 -4.29 -20.67 17.00
C ARG A 174 -4.45 -19.98 15.65
N VAL A 175 -4.32 -18.65 15.60
CA VAL A 175 -4.41 -17.88 14.33
C VAL A 175 -3.29 -18.30 13.40
N ILE A 176 -2.05 -18.28 13.88
CA ILE A 176 -0.90 -18.62 13.04
C ILE A 176 -0.86 -20.12 12.74
N LEU A 177 -1.29 -20.97 13.65
CA LEU A 177 -1.39 -22.41 13.42
C LEU A 177 -2.46 -22.76 12.38
N ASN A 178 -3.61 -22.08 12.39
CA ASN A 178 -4.64 -22.25 11.37
C ASN A 178 -4.13 -21.81 10.00
N GLU A 179 -3.42 -20.69 9.93
CA GLU A 179 -2.83 -20.17 8.70
C GLU A 179 -1.77 -21.09 8.10
N LEU A 180 -0.93 -21.65 8.94
CA LEU A 180 0.21 -22.46 8.54
C LEU A 180 -0.07 -23.97 8.56
N GLY A 181 -1.18 -24.40 9.12
CA GLY A 181 -1.49 -25.82 9.37
C GLY A 181 -1.55 -26.71 8.11
N SER A 182 -1.78 -26.11 6.94
CA SER A 182 -1.75 -26.81 5.64
C SER A 182 -0.40 -26.72 4.93
N CYS A 183 0.56 -25.97 5.47
CA CYS A 183 1.86 -25.75 4.83
C CYS A 183 2.83 -26.87 5.15
N LYS A 184 3.81 -27.11 4.26
CA LYS A 184 4.93 -27.99 4.50
C LYS A 184 6.18 -27.21 4.87
N GLY A 185 7.08 -27.79 5.69
CA GLY A 185 8.38 -27.18 5.99
C GLY A 185 8.59 -26.87 7.47
N ILE A 186 9.47 -25.96 7.75
CA ILE A 186 9.89 -25.56 9.09
C ILE A 186 9.47 -24.11 9.32
N ILE A 187 8.88 -23.85 10.48
CA ILE A 187 8.58 -22.50 10.91
C ILE A 187 9.34 -22.15 12.19
N LYS A 188 9.93 -20.97 12.18
CA LYS A 188 10.46 -20.32 13.37
C LYS A 188 9.43 -19.30 13.87
N VAL A 189 8.83 -19.54 15.02
CA VAL A 189 7.91 -18.61 15.68
C VAL A 189 8.62 -17.97 16.85
N THR A 190 8.60 -16.63 16.92
CA THR A 190 9.07 -15.89 18.07
C THR A 190 7.83 -15.51 18.90
N ALA A 191 7.45 -16.36 19.85
CA ALA A 191 6.31 -16.09 20.71
C ALA A 191 6.78 -15.73 22.12
N THR A 192 6.44 -14.55 22.57
CA THR A 192 6.83 -14.02 23.88
C THR A 192 6.07 -14.70 25.05
N HIS A 193 5.09 -15.55 24.78
CA HIS A 193 4.15 -16.07 25.78
C HIS A 193 4.22 -17.56 26.09
N LEU A 194 4.95 -18.36 25.31
CA LEU A 194 4.96 -19.81 25.54
C LEU A 194 5.81 -20.24 26.74
N THR A 195 6.74 -19.41 27.22
CA THR A 195 7.64 -19.82 28.33
C THR A 195 8.13 -18.69 29.26
N GLY A 196 7.55 -17.48 29.22
CA GLY A 196 8.07 -16.33 29.99
C GLY A 196 9.45 -15.81 29.54
N ASN A 197 10.13 -16.51 28.66
CA ASN A 197 11.37 -16.10 28.00
C ASN A 197 11.19 -16.22 26.48
N SER A 198 11.58 -15.20 25.72
CA SER A 198 11.58 -15.21 24.26
C SER A 198 12.43 -16.36 23.73
N LYS A 199 11.84 -17.52 23.48
CA LYS A 199 12.48 -18.65 22.81
C LYS A 199 11.96 -18.78 21.41
N ALA A 200 12.88 -18.75 20.43
CA ALA A 200 12.59 -19.18 19.08
C ALA A 200 12.31 -20.68 19.08
N MET A 201 11.12 -21.08 18.68
CA MET A 201 10.73 -22.47 18.57
C MET A 201 10.70 -22.89 17.11
N LEU A 202 11.46 -23.93 16.75
CA LEU A 202 11.39 -24.55 15.43
C LEU A 202 10.28 -25.62 15.47
N ILE A 203 9.17 -25.37 14.80
CA ILE A 203 8.05 -26.33 14.74
C ILE A 203 8.05 -26.97 13.35
N PRO A 204 8.21 -28.31 13.22
CA PRO A 204 7.92 -29.00 11.98
C PRO A 204 6.42 -28.92 11.73
N ILE A 205 6.00 -28.32 10.61
CA ILE A 205 4.58 -28.04 10.32
C ILE A 205 3.76 -29.35 10.20
N SER A 206 4.38 -30.50 9.89
CA SER A 206 3.71 -31.80 9.87
C SER A 206 3.08 -32.21 11.23
N HIS A 207 3.44 -31.58 12.33
CA HIS A 207 2.92 -31.87 13.68
C HIS A 207 2.01 -30.77 14.26
N ALA A 208 1.92 -29.60 13.62
CA ALA A 208 1.12 -28.49 14.15
C ALA A 208 -0.38 -28.80 14.25
N SER A 209 -0.90 -29.70 13.41
CA SER A 209 -2.31 -30.13 13.46
C SER A 209 -2.65 -31.08 14.63
N ARG A 210 -1.64 -31.65 15.33
CA ARG A 210 -1.87 -32.56 16.46
C ARG A 210 -1.77 -31.91 17.84
N ALA A 211 -1.19 -30.72 17.94
CA ALA A 211 -1.02 -30.02 19.23
C ALA A 211 -2.30 -29.31 19.74
N CYS A 212 -3.37 -29.27 18.94
CA CYS A 212 -4.63 -28.63 19.32
C CYS A 212 -5.64 -29.56 20.03
N ASN A 213 -5.25 -30.79 20.41
CA ASN A 213 -6.14 -31.76 21.08
C ASN A 213 -5.61 -32.20 22.48
N ILE A 214 -5.02 -31.30 23.25
CA ILE A 214 -4.79 -31.51 24.69
C ILE A 214 -5.23 -30.24 25.44
#